data_a7cd244ff269ec81a8b2c2d65571c60e
#
_entry.id   a7cd244ff269ec81a8b2c2d65571c60e
#
_cell.length_a   1.000
_cell.length_b   1.000
_cell.length_c   1.000
_cell.angle_alpha   90.00
_cell.angle_beta   90.00
_cell.angle_gamma   90.00
#
_symmetry.space_group_name_H-M   'P 1'
#
loop_
_entity.id
_entity.type
_entity.pdbx_description
1 polymer ?
#
loop_
_entity_poly.entity_id
_entity_poly.type
_entity_poly.pdbx_seq_one_letter_code
_entity_poly.pdbx_strand_id
1 'polypeptide(L)'
;GRQITLRTNGTYDVCKVNQVNVGNSITRYARNSGVGTCGTCSGQCAATNHTIPDDGVIYVEGNAWVSGTVNDRRVTVVAANLIGGSAPSVYILNDIRYTNTDGRDIIGIIGQDNIEIAYASENDLRIDAALLAQQGRVGREHYVESYGSDSKSVITVNGAIATNERYGFAFTDGTGYITRNLYYDNNLLYYPPPYFPTGTQYEMDLWEER
;
A
#
# COMPACT_ATOMS: atom_id res chain seq x y z
N GLY A 1 13.66 -5.62 -4.41
CA GLY A 1 12.47 -4.77 -4.31
C GLY A 1 12.70 -3.35 -4.78
N ARG A 2 11.64 -2.59 -4.84
CA ARG A 2 11.68 -1.17 -5.25
C ARG A 2 10.88 -0.33 -4.27
N GLN A 3 11.40 0.84 -3.95
CA GLN A 3 10.63 1.90 -3.30
C GLN A 3 10.10 2.84 -4.39
N ILE A 4 8.80 3.09 -4.37
CA ILE A 4 8.09 3.96 -5.28
C ILE A 4 7.54 5.15 -4.49
N THR A 5 7.90 6.35 -4.90
CA THR A 5 7.36 7.57 -4.29
C THR A 5 6.64 8.38 -5.36
N LEU A 6 5.31 8.43 -5.24
CA LEU A 6 4.46 9.18 -6.16
C LEU A 6 4.60 10.69 -5.94
N ARG A 7 4.51 11.48 -7.01
CA ARG A 7 4.69 12.93 -7.01
C ARG A 7 3.51 13.65 -7.66
N THR A 8 3.20 14.82 -7.14
CA THR A 8 2.08 15.66 -7.64
C THR A 8 2.29 16.25 -9.04
N ASN A 9 3.49 16.17 -9.58
CA ASN A 9 3.81 16.64 -10.93
C ASN A 9 3.62 15.57 -12.03
N GLY A 10 2.97 14.44 -11.71
CA GLY A 10 2.75 13.34 -12.65
C GLY A 10 3.98 12.44 -12.87
N THR A 11 4.93 12.48 -11.93
CA THR A 11 6.11 11.63 -11.94
C THR A 11 6.17 10.75 -10.70
N TYR A 12 7.09 9.81 -10.66
CA TYR A 12 7.43 9.01 -9.49
C TYR A 12 8.94 8.77 -9.40
N ASP A 13 9.40 8.58 -8.19
CA ASP A 13 10.78 8.20 -7.94
C ASP A 13 10.88 6.69 -7.69
N VAL A 14 11.96 6.09 -8.14
CA VAL A 14 12.27 4.67 -7.92
C VAL A 14 13.61 4.54 -7.24
N CYS A 15 13.62 3.81 -6.10
CA CYS A 15 14.85 3.39 -5.48
C CYS A 15 14.94 1.87 -5.44
N LYS A 16 16.09 1.31 -5.76
CA LYS A 16 16.35 -0.11 -5.51
C LYS A 16 16.56 -0.33 -4.02
N VAL A 17 15.76 -1.19 -3.44
CA VAL A 17 15.92 -1.58 -2.03
C VAL A 17 16.88 -2.75 -1.97
N ASN A 18 18.09 -2.51 -1.48
CA ASN A 18 19.12 -3.53 -1.31
C ASN A 18 19.05 -4.15 0.08
N GLN A 19 18.61 -3.39 1.07
CA GLN A 19 18.52 -3.84 2.46
C GLN A 19 17.28 -3.23 3.11
N VAL A 20 16.54 -4.07 3.80
CA VAL A 20 15.43 -3.64 4.67
C VAL A 20 15.98 -3.44 6.07
N ASN A 21 15.60 -2.34 6.71
CA ASN A 21 15.99 -2.10 8.10
C ASN A 21 15.15 -3.00 9.02
N VAL A 22 15.78 -4.04 9.50
CA VAL A 22 15.20 -5.01 10.43
C VAL A 22 15.70 -4.67 11.83
N GLY A 23 15.08 -3.85 12.59
CA GLY A 23 15.50 -3.44 13.93
C GLY A 23 16.17 -4.56 14.75
N ASN A 24 16.82 -4.23 15.84
CA ASN A 24 17.66 -5.14 16.60
C ASN A 24 16.91 -6.40 17.06
N SER A 25 17.37 -7.57 16.63
CA SER A 25 17.06 -8.90 17.16
C SER A 25 15.64 -9.43 16.97
N ILE A 26 14.72 -8.74 16.34
CA ILE A 26 13.41 -9.29 16.06
C ILE A 26 13.39 -9.85 14.65
N THR A 27 13.69 -11.10 14.54
CA THR A 27 13.90 -11.75 13.26
C THR A 27 12.65 -11.85 12.38
N ARG A 28 11.48 -11.89 12.97
CA ARG A 28 10.22 -12.11 12.23
C ARG A 28 9.44 -10.81 11.98
N TYR A 29 9.35 -9.96 12.97
CA TYR A 29 8.47 -8.79 12.95
C TYR A 29 9.16 -7.51 12.49
N ALA A 30 10.47 -7.42 12.67
CA ALA A 30 11.25 -6.29 12.21
C ALA A 30 11.55 -6.30 10.70
N ARG A 31 11.22 -7.39 10.01
CA ARG A 31 11.46 -7.55 8.58
C ARG A 31 10.86 -6.40 7.74
N ASN A 32 9.78 -5.82 8.22
CA ASN A 32 9.04 -4.76 7.55
C ASN A 32 9.11 -3.42 8.29
N SER A 33 10.05 -3.27 9.22
CA SER A 33 10.16 -2.09 10.09
C SER A 33 10.58 -0.83 9.34
N GLY A 34 11.05 -0.93 8.14
CA GLY A 34 11.38 0.23 7.33
C GLY A 34 12.22 -0.13 6.13
N VAL A 35 12.12 0.71 5.14
CA VAL A 35 13.10 0.78 4.06
C VAL A 35 14.27 1.58 4.59
N GLY A 36 15.47 1.07 4.43
CA GLY A 36 16.63 1.91 4.61
C GLY A 36 16.43 3.18 3.80
N THR A 37 16.56 4.34 4.44
CA THR A 37 16.37 5.62 3.74
C THR A 37 17.19 5.63 2.46
N CYS A 38 16.71 6.30 1.43
CA CYS A 38 17.49 6.47 0.19
C CYS A 38 18.90 7.03 0.43
N GLY A 39 19.14 7.69 1.56
CA GLY A 39 20.48 8.07 2.02
C GLY A 39 21.42 6.92 2.29
N THR A 40 20.90 5.71 2.55
CA THR A 40 21.71 4.48 2.70
C THR A 40 21.75 3.64 1.41
N CYS A 41 20.95 3.97 0.43
CA CYS A 41 21.01 3.35 -0.89
C CYS A 41 22.15 3.95 -1.75
N SER A 42 23.28 4.30 -1.16
CA SER A 42 24.53 4.75 -1.74
C SER A 42 24.51 4.88 -3.29
N GLY A 43 24.04 6.02 -3.79
CA GLY A 43 24.16 6.38 -5.21
C GLY A 43 23.19 5.72 -6.19
N GLN A 44 22.31 4.83 -5.74
CA GLN A 44 21.33 4.15 -6.61
C GLN A 44 19.90 4.70 -6.50
N CYS A 45 19.70 5.63 -5.62
CA CYS A 45 18.46 6.40 -5.52
C CYS A 45 18.68 7.80 -6.12
N ALA A 46 19.18 7.88 -7.32
CA ALA A 46 19.00 9.10 -8.07
C ALA A 46 17.47 9.28 -8.20
N ALA A 47 16.95 10.31 -7.55
CA ALA A 47 15.59 10.75 -7.78
C ALA A 47 15.44 10.93 -9.28
N THR A 48 14.90 9.93 -9.92
CA THR A 48 14.70 9.94 -11.34
C THR A 48 13.23 10.19 -11.52
N ASN A 49 12.83 11.42 -11.73
CA ASN A 49 11.47 11.83 -12.06
C ASN A 49 10.97 11.02 -13.28
N HIS A 50 10.64 9.75 -13.05
CA HIS A 50 10.01 8.92 -14.06
C HIS A 50 8.60 9.43 -14.30
N THR A 51 8.25 9.71 -15.52
CA THR A 51 6.85 10.01 -15.86
C THR A 51 5.99 8.78 -15.57
N ILE A 52 4.87 8.97 -14.91
CA ILE A 52 3.87 7.89 -14.76
C ILE A 52 3.45 7.48 -16.17
N PRO A 53 3.52 6.18 -16.53
CA PRO A 53 3.16 5.70 -17.86
C PRO A 53 1.74 6.13 -18.26
N ASP A 54 1.48 6.28 -19.55
CA ASP A 54 0.17 6.72 -20.05
C ASP A 54 -0.94 5.72 -19.73
N ASP A 55 -0.61 4.43 -19.60
CA ASP A 55 -1.52 3.38 -19.16
C ASP A 55 -1.75 3.39 -17.64
N GLY A 56 -1.01 4.22 -16.91
CA GLY A 56 -1.14 4.41 -15.47
C GLY A 56 -0.64 3.24 -14.62
N VAL A 57 0.17 2.30 -15.15
CA VAL A 57 0.65 1.15 -14.37
C VAL A 57 2.14 1.23 -14.06
N ILE A 58 2.47 1.04 -12.79
CA ILE A 58 3.85 0.86 -12.31
C ILE A 58 3.98 -0.57 -11.80
N TYR A 59 4.66 -1.41 -12.58
CA TYR A 59 4.88 -2.80 -12.22
C TYR A 59 6.25 -2.99 -11.54
N VAL A 60 6.25 -3.68 -10.43
CA VAL A 60 7.45 -4.03 -9.65
C VAL A 60 7.56 -5.54 -9.54
N GLU A 61 8.58 -6.11 -10.17
CA GLU A 61 8.94 -7.50 -9.94
C GLU A 61 9.65 -7.64 -8.60
N GLY A 62 8.96 -8.20 -7.61
CA GLY A 62 9.39 -8.30 -6.22
C GLY A 62 8.67 -7.31 -5.30
N ASN A 63 9.10 -7.23 -4.05
CA ASN A 63 8.47 -6.37 -3.05
C ASN A 63 8.53 -4.89 -3.44
N ALA A 64 7.45 -4.17 -3.17
CA ALA A 64 7.35 -2.73 -3.36
C ALA A 64 7.11 -2.00 -2.03
N TRP A 65 7.72 -0.83 -1.87
CA TRP A 65 7.44 0.12 -0.80
C TRP A 65 6.83 1.36 -1.44
N VAL A 66 5.60 1.70 -1.08
CA VAL A 66 4.83 2.73 -1.79
C VAL A 66 4.47 3.86 -0.85
N SER A 67 4.62 5.09 -1.32
CA SER A 67 4.20 6.32 -0.63
C SER A 67 4.02 7.46 -1.62
N GLY A 68 3.51 8.60 -1.14
CA GLY A 68 3.49 9.84 -1.88
C GLY A 68 2.09 10.30 -2.29
N THR A 69 2.03 11.31 -3.15
CA THR A 69 0.78 12.01 -3.50
C THR A 69 0.67 12.15 -5.01
N VAL A 70 -0.52 11.93 -5.55
CA VAL A 70 -0.84 12.20 -6.95
C VAL A 70 -1.66 13.47 -7.09
N ASN A 71 -1.60 14.06 -8.29
CA ASN A 71 -2.44 15.19 -8.69
C ASN A 71 -2.80 15.07 -10.17
N ASP A 72 -4.08 15.08 -10.47
CA ASP A 72 -4.66 14.85 -11.79
C ASP A 72 -4.13 13.56 -12.47
N ARG A 73 -4.04 12.47 -11.69
CA ARG A 73 -3.51 11.19 -12.16
C ARG A 73 -4.24 10.00 -11.57
N ARG A 74 -4.41 8.99 -12.43
CA ARG A 74 -4.85 7.66 -12.02
C ARG A 74 -3.68 6.70 -12.21
N VAL A 75 -3.33 5.96 -11.16
CA VAL A 75 -2.16 5.08 -11.17
C VAL A 75 -2.42 3.82 -10.38
N THR A 76 -1.93 2.70 -10.88
CA THR A 76 -1.88 1.42 -10.15
C THR A 76 -0.44 1.00 -9.96
N VAL A 77 -0.06 0.73 -8.72
CA VAL A 77 1.24 0.15 -8.39
C VAL A 77 1.05 -1.32 -8.08
N VAL A 78 1.75 -2.17 -8.81
CA VAL A 78 1.63 -3.63 -8.70
C VAL A 78 2.94 -4.23 -8.24
N ALA A 79 2.93 -5.01 -7.18
CA ALA A 79 4.02 -5.89 -6.78
C ALA A 79 3.65 -7.34 -7.10
N ALA A 80 4.25 -7.91 -8.13
CA ALA A 80 3.98 -9.28 -8.53
C ALA A 80 5.22 -9.96 -9.13
N ASN A 81 5.27 -11.28 -9.04
CA ASN A 81 6.30 -12.10 -9.66
C ASN A 81 5.62 -13.06 -10.64
N LEU A 82 5.74 -12.78 -11.93
CA LEU A 82 5.09 -13.53 -12.99
C LEU A 82 5.91 -14.72 -13.48
N ILE A 83 7.20 -14.77 -13.15
CA ILE A 83 8.13 -15.82 -13.63
C ILE A 83 8.20 -17.00 -12.64
N GLY A 84 7.59 -16.85 -11.48
CA GLY A 84 7.62 -17.84 -10.40
C GLY A 84 8.58 -17.45 -9.27
N GLY A 85 8.41 -18.10 -8.12
CA GLY A 85 9.09 -17.76 -6.88
C GLY A 85 8.11 -17.30 -5.80
N SER A 86 8.61 -16.64 -4.76
CA SER A 86 7.74 -16.14 -3.69
C SER A 86 6.89 -14.97 -4.17
N ALA A 87 5.60 -15.00 -3.84
CA ALA A 87 4.70 -13.89 -4.10
C ALA A 87 5.17 -12.64 -3.35
N PRO A 88 5.36 -11.51 -4.03
CA PRO A 88 5.79 -10.28 -3.37
C PRO A 88 4.65 -9.53 -2.71
N SER A 89 5.01 -8.76 -1.69
CA SER A 89 4.12 -7.89 -0.93
C SER A 89 4.38 -6.42 -1.21
N VAL A 90 3.38 -5.59 -0.95
CA VAL A 90 3.53 -4.14 -0.86
C VAL A 90 3.62 -3.72 0.60
N TYR A 91 4.54 -2.81 0.90
CA TYR A 91 4.73 -2.23 2.23
C TYR A 91 4.41 -0.74 2.23
N ILE A 92 3.64 -0.30 3.21
CA ILE A 92 3.24 1.11 3.38
C ILE A 92 3.79 1.61 4.72
N LEU A 93 4.59 2.68 4.67
CA LEU A 93 5.15 3.33 5.85
C LEU A 93 4.63 4.75 6.01
N ASN A 94 4.48 5.45 4.89
CA ASN A 94 4.11 6.85 4.85
C ASN A 94 2.83 7.03 4.05
N ASP A 95 2.24 8.19 4.16
CA ASP A 95 1.00 8.57 3.50
C ASP A 95 1.00 8.25 1.99
N ILE A 96 -0.13 7.75 1.52
CA ILE A 96 -0.51 7.66 0.12
C ILE A 96 -1.74 8.54 -0.05
N ARG A 97 -1.64 9.60 -0.86
CA ARG A 97 -2.62 10.66 -0.87
C ARG A 97 -3.13 11.03 -2.26
N TYR A 98 -4.39 11.39 -2.30
CA TYR A 98 -4.94 12.20 -3.38
C TYR A 98 -4.74 13.69 -3.09
N THR A 99 -4.52 14.49 -4.13
CA THR A 99 -4.68 15.95 -4.07
C THR A 99 -6.14 16.33 -4.24
N ASN A 100 -6.84 15.63 -5.14
CA ASN A 100 -8.24 15.88 -5.47
C ASN A 100 -9.10 14.67 -5.11
N THR A 101 -10.27 14.90 -4.53
CA THR A 101 -11.20 13.84 -4.08
C THR A 101 -12.45 13.72 -4.98
N ASP A 102 -12.37 14.22 -6.20
CA ASP A 102 -13.46 14.27 -7.18
C ASP A 102 -13.36 13.20 -8.28
N GLY A 103 -12.48 12.20 -8.11
CA GLY A 103 -12.27 11.11 -9.05
C GLY A 103 -11.21 11.39 -10.13
N ARG A 104 -10.57 12.57 -10.11
CA ARG A 104 -9.41 12.84 -10.96
C ARG A 104 -8.17 12.09 -10.50
N ASP A 105 -8.03 11.95 -9.19
CA ASP A 105 -6.95 11.21 -8.55
C ASP A 105 -7.48 9.86 -8.09
N ILE A 106 -6.86 8.80 -8.58
CA ILE A 106 -7.18 7.42 -8.18
C ILE A 106 -5.87 6.64 -8.06
N ILE A 107 -5.69 5.96 -6.94
CA ILE A 107 -4.54 5.09 -6.72
C ILE A 107 -5.05 3.67 -6.47
N GLY A 108 -4.51 2.71 -7.22
CA GLY A 108 -4.64 1.28 -6.94
C GLY A 108 -3.32 0.71 -6.43
N ILE A 109 -3.38 -0.12 -5.43
CA ILE A 109 -2.22 -0.86 -4.91
C ILE A 109 -2.56 -2.34 -4.95
N ILE A 110 -1.74 -3.12 -5.65
CA ILE A 110 -1.92 -4.57 -5.77
C ILE A 110 -0.67 -5.27 -5.25
N GLY A 111 -0.83 -6.08 -4.22
CA GLY A 111 0.16 -7.04 -3.76
C GLY A 111 -0.22 -8.45 -4.18
N GLN A 112 0.69 -9.18 -4.80
CA GLN A 112 0.43 -10.60 -5.11
C GLN A 112 0.24 -11.41 -3.82
N ASP A 113 0.99 -11.10 -2.77
CA ASP A 113 0.80 -11.62 -1.42
C ASP A 113 0.07 -10.59 -0.56
N ASN A 114 0.74 -9.88 0.31
CA ASN A 114 0.15 -8.93 1.27
C ASN A 114 0.27 -7.47 0.84
N ILE A 115 -0.61 -6.63 1.37
CA ILE A 115 -0.36 -5.20 1.55
C ILE A 115 -0.20 -4.95 3.04
N GLU A 116 1.01 -4.62 3.44
CA GLU A 116 1.38 -4.59 4.84
C GLU A 116 1.74 -3.17 5.31
N ILE A 117 1.11 -2.77 6.41
CA ILE A 117 1.49 -1.56 7.12
C ILE A 117 2.70 -1.89 7.99
N ALA A 118 3.84 -1.37 7.60
CA ALA A 118 5.12 -1.70 8.21
C ALA A 118 5.23 -1.22 9.67
N TYR A 119 6.13 -1.83 10.43
CA TYR A 119 6.39 -1.45 11.83
C TYR A 119 6.68 0.04 11.99
N ALA A 120 7.56 0.59 11.14
CA ALA A 120 7.97 1.99 11.18
C ALA A 120 6.99 2.94 10.48
N SER A 121 5.73 2.53 10.25
CA SER A 121 4.71 3.40 9.67
C SER A 121 4.45 4.63 10.54
N GLU A 122 3.92 5.68 9.91
CA GLU A 122 3.55 6.91 10.61
C GLU A 122 2.53 6.65 11.71
N ASN A 123 2.55 7.49 12.74
CA ASN A 123 1.64 7.41 13.87
C ASN A 123 0.21 7.76 13.46
N ASP A 124 0.08 8.74 12.57
CA ASP A 124 -1.15 9.15 11.89
C ASP A 124 -0.97 8.88 10.40
N LEU A 125 -1.41 7.70 9.96
CA LEU A 125 -1.22 7.24 8.59
C LEU A 125 -2.52 7.43 7.78
N ARG A 126 -2.40 8.02 6.61
CA ARG A 126 -3.52 8.13 5.67
C ARG A 126 -3.21 7.45 4.34
N ILE A 127 -4.17 6.65 3.88
CA ILE A 127 -4.09 5.90 2.64
C ILE A 127 -5.34 6.20 1.82
N ASP A 128 -5.19 7.00 0.77
CA ASP A 128 -6.21 7.23 -0.24
C ASP A 128 -5.93 6.29 -1.41
N ALA A 129 -6.51 5.09 -1.40
CA ALA A 129 -6.25 4.07 -2.43
C ALA A 129 -7.24 2.90 -2.38
N ALA A 130 -7.43 2.25 -3.53
CA ALA A 130 -7.98 0.91 -3.59
C ALA A 130 -6.86 -0.11 -3.34
N LEU A 131 -7.02 -0.97 -2.35
CA LEU A 131 -6.02 -1.94 -1.90
C LEU A 131 -6.47 -3.36 -2.24
N LEU A 132 -5.63 -4.13 -2.93
CA LEU A 132 -5.89 -5.52 -3.27
C LEU A 132 -4.71 -6.42 -2.87
N ALA A 133 -4.91 -7.29 -1.89
CA ALA A 133 -4.00 -8.39 -1.56
C ALA A 133 -4.56 -9.69 -2.14
N GLN A 134 -3.87 -10.24 -3.19
CA GLN A 134 -4.43 -11.36 -3.95
C GLN A 134 -4.39 -12.69 -3.19
N GLN A 135 -3.31 -12.99 -2.51
CA GLN A 135 -3.11 -14.27 -1.82
C GLN A 135 -3.13 -14.13 -0.30
N GLY A 136 -2.71 -12.98 0.21
CA GLY A 136 -2.61 -12.68 1.63
C GLY A 136 -3.66 -11.67 2.10
N ARG A 137 -3.25 -10.76 2.95
CA ARG A 137 -4.12 -9.78 3.60
C ARG A 137 -3.66 -8.33 3.41
N VAL A 138 -4.60 -7.42 3.59
CA VAL A 138 -4.32 -6.01 3.84
C VAL A 138 -4.29 -5.80 5.35
N GLY A 139 -3.16 -5.38 5.92
CA GLY A 139 -3.10 -5.21 7.37
C GLY A 139 -1.74 -4.86 7.93
N ARG A 140 -1.67 -4.92 9.24
CA ARG A 140 -0.45 -4.76 10.02
C ARG A 140 -0.14 -6.07 10.73
N GLU A 141 1.13 -6.47 10.79
CA GLU A 141 1.53 -7.60 11.62
C GLU A 141 1.43 -7.25 13.11
N HIS A 142 1.29 -8.27 13.93
CA HIS A 142 1.36 -8.14 15.37
C HIS A 142 2.83 -8.02 15.80
N TYR A 143 3.26 -6.81 16.06
CA TYR A 143 4.61 -6.52 16.56
C TYR A 143 4.61 -6.58 18.08
N VAL A 144 5.47 -7.43 18.66
CA VAL A 144 5.48 -7.67 20.11
C VAL A 144 6.25 -6.56 20.83
N GLU A 145 5.72 -6.12 21.98
CA GLU A 145 6.21 -4.98 22.78
C GLU A 145 7.66 -5.06 23.31
N SER A 146 8.37 -6.17 23.13
CA SER A 146 9.75 -6.35 23.64
C SER A 146 10.73 -5.22 23.23
N TYR A 147 10.26 -4.28 22.42
CA TYR A 147 11.07 -3.21 21.80
C TYR A 147 10.43 -1.82 21.88
N GLY A 148 9.41 -1.66 22.68
CA GLY A 148 8.64 -0.44 22.82
C GLY A 148 7.18 -0.63 22.39
N SER A 149 6.34 0.35 22.71
CA SER A 149 4.92 0.29 22.33
C SER A 149 4.76 0.27 20.81
N ASP A 150 4.11 -0.76 20.28
CA ASP A 150 3.70 -0.82 18.86
C ASP A 150 2.35 -0.12 18.63
N SER A 151 1.83 0.58 19.62
CA SER A 151 0.60 1.34 19.47
C SER A 151 0.83 2.58 18.60
N LYS A 152 -0.08 2.79 17.65
CA LYS A 152 -0.16 3.93 16.76
C LYS A 152 -1.48 4.66 16.97
N SER A 153 -1.55 5.96 16.67
CA SER A 153 -2.75 6.76 16.93
C SER A 153 -3.87 6.43 15.95
N VAL A 154 -3.70 6.76 14.69
CA VAL A 154 -4.78 6.71 13.70
C VAL A 154 -4.30 6.12 12.38
N ILE A 155 -5.10 5.22 11.82
CA ILE A 155 -5.03 4.91 10.39
C ILE A 155 -6.34 5.33 9.73
N THR A 156 -6.25 6.06 8.65
CA THR A 156 -7.38 6.41 7.79
C THR A 156 -7.17 5.81 6.42
N VAL A 157 -8.08 4.95 6.00
CA VAL A 157 -8.13 4.42 4.63
C VAL A 157 -9.36 4.99 3.96
N ASN A 158 -9.16 5.74 2.88
CA ASN A 158 -10.21 6.24 2.00
C ASN A 158 -10.06 5.59 0.64
N GLY A 159 -10.91 4.63 0.33
CA GLY A 159 -10.79 3.83 -0.90
C GLY A 159 -11.58 2.54 -0.82
N ALA A 160 -10.94 1.43 -1.15
CA ALA A 160 -11.52 0.09 -1.03
C ALA A 160 -10.47 -0.89 -0.52
N ILE A 161 -10.91 -1.95 0.15
CA ILE A 161 -10.04 -3.03 0.60
C ILE A 161 -10.60 -4.35 0.07
N ALA A 162 -9.82 -5.01 -0.77
CA ALA A 162 -10.06 -6.39 -1.21
C ALA A 162 -8.90 -7.27 -0.75
N THR A 163 -9.22 -8.39 -0.09
CA THR A 163 -8.22 -9.19 0.59
C THR A 163 -8.66 -10.65 0.65
N ASN A 164 -7.72 -11.57 0.45
CA ASN A 164 -8.01 -12.99 0.52
C ASN A 164 -8.14 -13.47 1.97
N GLU A 165 -7.33 -12.92 2.87
CA GLU A 165 -7.38 -13.21 4.30
C GLU A 165 -7.98 -12.03 5.08
N ARG A 166 -8.31 -12.24 6.35
CA ARG A 166 -8.89 -11.21 7.19
C ARG A 166 -7.97 -9.99 7.31
N TYR A 167 -8.45 -8.82 6.90
CA TYR A 167 -7.75 -7.56 7.11
C TYR A 167 -7.71 -7.17 8.61
N GLY A 168 -6.68 -6.40 8.99
CA GLY A 168 -6.60 -5.92 10.36
C GLY A 168 -5.45 -4.95 10.61
N PHE A 169 -5.72 -3.88 11.36
CA PHE A 169 -4.73 -2.85 11.69
C PHE A 169 -4.50 -2.69 13.18
N ALA A 170 -5.18 -3.49 14.01
CA ALA A 170 -5.07 -3.49 15.46
C ALA A 170 -5.34 -4.86 16.06
N PHE A 171 -4.89 -5.06 17.29
CA PHE A 171 -4.99 -6.30 18.02
C PHE A 171 -5.67 -6.09 19.36
N THR A 172 -6.12 -7.19 19.97
CA THR A 172 -6.90 -7.18 21.24
C THR A 172 -6.07 -6.78 22.45
N ASP A 173 -4.75 -6.83 22.34
CA ASP A 173 -3.80 -6.41 23.38
C ASP A 173 -3.51 -4.91 23.38
N GLY A 174 -4.15 -4.15 22.48
CA GLY A 174 -3.98 -2.70 22.35
C GLY A 174 -2.83 -2.27 21.44
N THR A 175 -2.15 -3.22 20.78
CA THR A 175 -1.15 -2.91 19.77
C THR A 175 -1.78 -2.59 18.41
N GLY A 176 -1.00 -1.98 17.51
CA GLY A 176 -1.47 -1.49 16.23
C GLY A 176 -2.15 -0.12 16.32
N TYR A 177 -3.03 0.21 15.39
CA TYR A 177 -3.70 1.51 15.34
C TYR A 177 -4.91 1.58 16.26
N ILE A 178 -4.90 2.50 17.23
CA ILE A 178 -5.99 2.69 18.19
C ILE A 178 -7.27 3.12 17.48
N THR A 179 -7.17 4.11 16.59
CA THR A 179 -8.30 4.59 15.79
C THR A 179 -8.15 4.12 14.33
N ARG A 180 -9.23 3.59 13.78
CA ARG A 180 -9.27 3.04 12.42
C ARG A 180 -10.47 3.62 11.69
N ASN A 181 -10.22 4.52 10.77
CA ASN A 181 -11.21 5.15 9.92
C ASN A 181 -11.17 4.51 8.54
N LEU A 182 -12.23 3.82 8.16
CA LEU A 182 -12.34 3.16 6.86
C LEU A 182 -13.51 3.79 6.11
N TYR A 183 -13.22 4.46 5.02
CA TYR A 183 -14.20 5.12 4.15
C TYR A 183 -14.13 4.52 2.76
N TYR A 184 -15.28 4.19 2.20
CA TYR A 184 -15.36 3.80 0.81
C TYR A 184 -15.33 5.04 -0.09
N ASP A 185 -14.44 5.03 -1.09
CA ASP A 185 -14.42 6.08 -2.09
C ASP A 185 -15.40 5.76 -3.22
N ASN A 186 -16.52 6.47 -3.26
CA ASN A 186 -17.56 6.28 -4.27
C ASN A 186 -17.09 6.56 -5.71
N ASN A 187 -16.01 7.32 -5.88
CA ASN A 187 -15.45 7.56 -7.21
C ASN A 187 -14.95 6.27 -7.87
N LEU A 188 -14.55 5.27 -7.08
CA LEU A 188 -14.08 3.97 -7.58
C LEU A 188 -15.15 3.21 -8.39
N LEU A 189 -16.44 3.49 -8.17
CA LEU A 189 -17.53 2.91 -8.96
C LEU A 189 -17.53 3.39 -10.41
N TYR A 190 -17.10 4.63 -10.64
CA TYR A 190 -17.11 5.26 -11.96
C TYR A 190 -15.73 5.32 -12.58
N TYR A 191 -14.71 5.37 -11.74
CA TYR A 191 -13.32 5.56 -12.11
C TYR A 191 -12.43 4.56 -11.37
N PRO A 192 -12.48 3.27 -11.72
CA PRO A 192 -11.57 2.30 -11.09
C PRO A 192 -10.11 2.64 -11.42
N PRO A 193 -9.15 2.24 -10.57
CA PRO A 193 -7.74 2.39 -10.88
C PRO A 193 -7.40 1.66 -12.20
N PRO A 194 -6.41 2.13 -12.97
CA PRO A 194 -6.00 1.47 -14.22
C PRO A 194 -5.68 -0.02 -13.98
N TYR A 195 -6.24 -0.87 -14.84
CA TYR A 195 -6.05 -2.34 -14.78
C TYR A 195 -6.36 -2.99 -13.41
N PHE A 196 -7.10 -2.30 -12.56
CA PHE A 196 -7.56 -2.91 -11.33
C PHE A 196 -8.64 -3.96 -11.66
N PRO A 197 -8.62 -5.14 -11.02
CA PRO A 197 -9.61 -6.17 -11.32
C PRO A 197 -11.01 -5.69 -10.92
N THR A 198 -11.82 -5.43 -11.92
CA THR A 198 -13.24 -5.11 -11.79
C THR A 198 -14.04 -6.25 -12.40
N GLY A 199 -15.18 -6.60 -11.79
CA GLY A 199 -16.08 -7.59 -12.37
C GLY A 199 -16.59 -7.12 -13.72
N THR A 200 -16.71 -8.03 -14.67
CA THR A 200 -17.24 -7.77 -16.03
C THR A 200 -18.76 -7.80 -16.10
N GLN A 201 -19.42 -8.22 -15.04
CA GLN A 201 -20.88 -8.32 -14.96
C GLN A 201 -21.36 -7.79 -13.62
N TYR A 202 -22.27 -6.81 -13.68
CA TYR A 202 -23.11 -6.46 -12.55
C TYR A 202 -24.32 -7.38 -12.59
N GLU A 203 -24.37 -8.41 -11.74
CA GLU A 203 -25.62 -9.10 -11.46
C GLU A 203 -26.34 -8.30 -10.38
N MET A 204 -27.51 -7.76 -10.70
CA MET A 204 -28.43 -7.28 -9.69
C MET A 204 -29.12 -8.50 -9.09
N ASP A 205 -28.65 -8.94 -7.92
CA ASP A 205 -29.44 -9.84 -7.08
C ASP A 205 -30.66 -9.04 -6.57
N LEU A 206 -31.82 -9.40 -7.08
CA LEU A 206 -33.09 -8.94 -6.51
C LEU A 206 -33.25 -9.59 -5.15
N TRP A 207 -33.04 -8.81 -4.09
CA TRP A 207 -33.45 -9.19 -2.74
C TRP A 207 -34.97 -9.23 -2.69
N GLU A 208 -35.56 -10.41 -2.63
CA GLU A 208 -36.93 -10.60 -2.18
C GLU A 208 -36.91 -10.86 -0.68
N GLU A 209 -37.38 -9.89 0.10
CA GLU A 209 -37.79 -10.15 1.49
C GLU A 209 -39.05 -11.03 1.47
N ARG A 210 -38.94 -12.23 2.05
CA ARG A 210 -40.08 -13.10 2.38
C ARG A 210 -40.50 -12.92 3.82
#